data_aa58d26d3eb602e01a4f2339d30a1ea9
#
_entry.id   aa58d26d3eb602e01a4f2339d30a1ea9
#
_cell.length_a   1.000
_cell.length_b   1.000
_cell.length_c   1.000
_cell.angle_alpha   90.00
_cell.angle_beta   90.00
_cell.angle_gamma   90.00
#
_symmetry.space_group_name_H-M   'P 1'
#
loop_
_entity.id
_entity.type
_entity.pdbx_description
1 polymer ?
#
loop_
_entity_poly.entity_id
_entity_poly.type
_entity_poly.pdbx_seq_one_letter_code
_entity_poly.pdbx_strand_id
1 'polypeptide(L)'
;MPTTPAAATRLALSHLAPAAVQSEIRSMSLACDAVGGINLAQGICDTPVPAPVQEAAIQAIHDGHNIYTRLDGIGRLRQAIAAKQQRDYALDYDSDREILVASGATGGLHAAAMALLNPGDEVLIFEPFYGYHVSMLGSMRVNPVLVPLAEPDFALDTDALKAAITAKTRAILLNTPANPSGKVFTRAELKAIAEVVLEHDFFLITDEIYEYFVYDGARHIAPATVPGMKERTIVLSGFSKTFSITGWRLGYVTADERWIAAMSYFHDLTYVCAPSALQHGAAAGLEQLPPSFYTRLAADHQSKRARILSALTAAGLTPTTPAGAYYVLAGAARLPGKT
;
A
#
# COMPACT_ATOMS: atom_id res chain seq x y z
N MET A 1 45.48 -36.48 13.62
CA MET A 1 44.17 -36.99 13.99
C MET A 1 43.17 -36.31 13.08
N PRO A 2 42.35 -37.04 12.32
CA PRO A 2 41.35 -36.41 11.48
C PRO A 2 40.23 -35.83 12.36
N THR A 3 39.98 -34.55 12.25
CA THR A 3 38.85 -33.87 12.90
C THR A 3 37.57 -34.36 12.26
N THR A 4 36.74 -35.05 13.03
CA THR A 4 35.38 -35.43 12.62
C THR A 4 34.59 -34.15 12.25
N PRO A 5 33.96 -34.07 11.07
CA PRO A 5 33.13 -32.93 10.78
C PRO A 5 32.01 -32.83 11.80
N ALA A 6 31.84 -31.65 12.39
CA ALA A 6 30.73 -31.41 13.31
C ALA A 6 29.41 -31.78 12.56
N ALA A 7 28.61 -32.65 13.17
CA ALA A 7 27.33 -33.05 12.62
C ALA A 7 26.49 -31.79 12.37
N ALA A 8 26.09 -31.54 11.12
CA ALA A 8 25.22 -30.45 10.78
C ALA A 8 23.98 -30.52 11.70
N THR A 9 23.73 -29.47 12.46
CA THR A 9 22.57 -29.44 13.35
C THR A 9 21.31 -29.57 12.52
N ARG A 10 20.37 -30.45 12.93
CA ARG A 10 19.05 -30.56 12.28
C ARG A 10 18.19 -29.30 12.46
N LEU A 11 18.60 -28.41 13.37
CA LEU A 11 17.92 -27.15 13.69
C LEU A 11 18.51 -26.02 12.82
N ALA A 12 18.18 -26.00 11.53
CA ALA A 12 18.55 -24.94 10.61
C ALA A 12 17.36 -23.99 10.40
N LEU A 13 17.67 -22.71 10.14
CA LEU A 13 16.66 -21.76 9.71
C LEU A 13 16.05 -22.20 8.36
N SER A 14 14.81 -21.75 8.10
CA SER A 14 14.19 -21.90 6.79
C SER A 14 15.07 -21.31 5.69
N HIS A 15 15.05 -21.90 4.51
CA HIS A 15 15.74 -21.37 3.33
C HIS A 15 15.29 -19.95 2.94
N LEU A 16 14.11 -19.53 3.41
CA LEU A 16 13.58 -18.17 3.21
C LEU A 16 14.14 -17.16 4.23
N ALA A 17 14.66 -17.60 5.38
CA ALA A 17 15.13 -16.71 6.42
C ALA A 17 16.25 -15.74 5.99
N PRO A 18 17.22 -16.12 5.14
CA PRO A 18 18.24 -15.21 4.63
C PRO A 18 17.69 -14.13 3.68
N ALA A 19 16.55 -14.41 3.03
CA ALA A 19 15.88 -13.45 2.13
C ALA A 19 14.97 -12.47 2.89
N ALA A 20 14.66 -12.75 4.16
CA ALA A 20 13.87 -11.86 5.02
C ALA A 20 14.76 -10.74 5.58
N VAL A 21 15.14 -9.80 4.72
CA VAL A 21 15.96 -8.64 5.10
C VAL A 21 15.06 -7.55 5.70
N GLN A 22 15.50 -6.99 6.82
CA GLN A 22 14.81 -5.84 7.42
C GLN A 22 14.84 -4.66 6.44
N SER A 23 13.72 -3.93 6.33
CA SER A 23 13.66 -2.78 5.44
C SER A 23 14.69 -1.72 5.83
N GLU A 24 15.32 -1.10 4.83
CA GLU A 24 16.30 -0.02 5.01
C GLU A 24 15.72 1.16 5.80
N ILE A 25 14.43 1.47 5.61
CA ILE A 25 13.70 2.50 6.38
C ILE A 25 13.74 2.19 7.88
N ARG A 26 13.55 0.93 8.28
CA ARG A 26 13.61 0.56 9.70
C ARG A 26 15.04 0.60 10.23
N SER A 27 15.99 0.15 9.46
CA SER A 27 17.41 0.23 9.82
C SER A 27 17.85 1.69 10.01
N MET A 28 17.41 2.58 9.11
CA MET A 28 17.66 4.01 9.22
C MET A 28 16.97 4.62 10.45
N SER A 29 15.74 4.20 10.77
CA SER A 29 15.04 4.67 11.97
C SER A 29 15.82 4.32 13.23
N LEU A 30 16.29 3.08 13.36
CA LEU A 30 17.11 2.65 14.51
C LEU A 30 18.43 3.41 14.59
N ALA A 31 19.10 3.66 13.47
CA ALA A 31 20.35 4.43 13.42
C ALA A 31 20.11 5.90 13.83
N CYS A 32 18.99 6.48 13.38
CA CYS A 32 18.59 7.83 13.76
C CYS A 32 18.30 7.96 15.26
N ASP A 33 17.54 7.02 15.82
CA ASP A 33 17.20 6.98 17.24
C ASP A 33 18.45 6.84 18.11
N ALA A 34 19.42 6.02 17.69
CA ALA A 34 20.68 5.81 18.42
C ALA A 34 21.52 7.08 18.62
N VAL A 35 21.35 8.09 17.76
CA VAL A 35 22.05 9.37 17.84
C VAL A 35 21.15 10.54 18.27
N GLY A 36 19.89 10.27 18.65
CA GLY A 36 18.90 11.30 18.99
C GLY A 36 18.57 12.22 17.80
N GLY A 37 18.65 11.69 16.58
CA GLY A 37 18.44 12.45 15.35
C GLY A 37 16.98 12.69 15.01
N ILE A 38 16.74 13.47 13.95
CA ILE A 38 15.38 13.68 13.39
C ILE A 38 15.17 12.68 12.26
N ASN A 39 14.24 11.73 12.46
CA ASN A 39 13.93 10.72 11.46
C ASN A 39 13.08 11.30 10.32
N LEU A 40 13.66 11.44 9.14
CA LEU A 40 12.99 11.86 7.91
C LEU A 40 12.78 10.71 6.92
N ALA A 41 13.22 9.49 7.26
CA ALA A 41 13.12 8.34 6.36
C ALA A 41 11.77 7.61 6.46
N GLN A 42 11.17 7.57 7.65
CA GLN A 42 9.91 6.87 7.88
C GLN A 42 8.70 7.79 7.68
N GLY A 43 7.79 7.41 6.80
CA GLY A 43 6.52 8.12 6.60
C GLY A 43 5.55 7.89 7.76
N ILE A 44 5.53 8.80 8.72
CA ILE A 44 4.60 8.82 9.85
C ILE A 44 3.68 10.03 9.71
N CYS A 45 2.37 9.83 9.90
CA CYS A 45 1.43 10.94 9.95
C CYS A 45 1.61 11.71 11.26
N ASP A 46 1.70 13.02 11.16
CA ASP A 46 1.86 13.96 12.27
C ASP A 46 0.57 14.75 12.58
N THR A 47 -0.51 14.42 11.89
CA THR A 47 -1.84 14.96 12.14
C THR A 47 -2.55 14.15 13.23
N PRO A 48 -3.37 14.80 14.09
CA PRO A 48 -4.14 14.08 15.11
C PRO A 48 -5.16 13.14 14.46
N VAL A 49 -5.51 12.07 15.18
CA VAL A 49 -6.63 11.21 14.81
C VAL A 49 -7.92 12.03 14.83
N PRO A 50 -8.77 12.00 13.80
CA PRO A 50 -10.03 12.74 13.80
C PRO A 50 -10.93 12.30 14.96
N ALA A 51 -11.55 13.28 15.66
CA ALA A 51 -12.37 13.02 16.84
C ALA A 51 -13.45 11.95 16.62
N PRO A 52 -14.24 11.94 15.51
CA PRO A 52 -15.24 10.89 15.28
C PRO A 52 -14.63 9.49 15.20
N VAL A 53 -13.40 9.37 14.67
CA VAL A 53 -12.69 8.08 14.57
C VAL A 53 -12.27 7.59 15.94
N GLN A 54 -11.66 8.48 16.73
CA GLN A 54 -11.16 8.15 18.06
C GLN A 54 -12.29 7.83 19.03
N GLU A 55 -13.31 8.69 19.09
CA GLU A 55 -14.43 8.58 20.02
C GLU A 55 -15.25 7.30 19.75
N ALA A 56 -15.52 6.98 18.48
CA ALA A 56 -16.26 5.77 18.14
C ALA A 56 -15.48 4.49 18.48
N ALA A 57 -14.15 4.48 18.36
CA ALA A 57 -13.33 3.34 18.79
C ALA A 57 -13.34 3.18 20.32
N ILE A 58 -13.22 4.28 21.08
CA ILE A 58 -13.31 4.27 22.54
C ILE A 58 -14.69 3.76 22.98
N GLN A 59 -15.77 4.27 22.38
CA GLN A 59 -17.12 3.82 22.69
C GLN A 59 -17.32 2.35 22.40
N ALA A 60 -16.80 1.84 21.28
CA ALA A 60 -16.89 0.44 20.93
C ALA A 60 -16.17 -0.48 21.96
N ILE A 61 -15.06 -0.03 22.54
CA ILE A 61 -14.40 -0.75 23.63
C ILE A 61 -15.31 -0.80 24.87
N HIS A 62 -15.94 0.33 25.24
CA HIS A 62 -16.87 0.41 26.37
C HIS A 62 -18.12 -0.43 26.15
N ASP A 63 -18.62 -0.52 24.92
CA ASP A 63 -19.79 -1.31 24.53
C ASP A 63 -19.49 -2.82 24.44
N GLY A 64 -18.24 -3.22 24.67
CA GLY A 64 -17.85 -4.61 24.73
C GLY A 64 -17.54 -5.25 23.34
N HIS A 65 -17.29 -4.46 22.30
CA HIS A 65 -16.85 -4.96 20.99
C HIS A 65 -15.38 -5.43 21.02
N ASN A 66 -15.08 -6.41 21.91
CA ASN A 66 -13.73 -6.90 22.18
C ASN A 66 -13.50 -8.35 21.72
N ILE A 67 -14.49 -8.96 21.12
CA ILE A 67 -14.45 -10.34 20.62
C ILE A 67 -14.19 -10.36 19.10
N TYR A 68 -13.97 -11.55 18.56
CA TYR A 68 -13.82 -11.72 17.10
C TYR A 68 -15.03 -11.18 16.33
N THR A 69 -14.73 -10.57 15.20
CA THR A 69 -15.76 -10.22 14.21
C THR A 69 -15.90 -11.33 13.17
N ARG A 70 -16.80 -11.18 12.23
CA ARG A 70 -16.77 -11.93 10.97
C ARG A 70 -15.40 -11.75 10.31
N LEU A 71 -14.89 -12.79 9.66
CA LEU A 71 -13.52 -12.83 9.10
C LEU A 71 -13.21 -11.69 8.10
N ASP A 72 -14.23 -11.20 7.41
CA ASP A 72 -14.14 -10.09 6.45
C ASP A 72 -14.51 -8.72 7.06
N GLY A 73 -14.70 -8.66 8.39
CA GLY A 73 -14.95 -7.44 9.15
C GLY A 73 -16.41 -7.16 9.46
N ILE A 74 -16.67 -6.10 10.24
CA ILE A 74 -18.02 -5.70 10.63
C ILE A 74 -18.82 -5.16 9.44
N GLY A 75 -20.11 -5.50 9.36
CA GLY A 75 -20.99 -5.06 8.27
C GLY A 75 -21.03 -3.54 8.10
N ARG A 76 -21.08 -2.78 9.22
CA ARG A 76 -21.06 -1.32 9.20
C ARG A 76 -19.85 -0.76 8.45
N LEU A 77 -18.64 -1.26 8.71
CA LEU A 77 -17.44 -0.76 8.04
C LEU A 77 -17.42 -1.15 6.56
N ARG A 78 -17.84 -2.38 6.22
CA ARG A 78 -17.92 -2.80 4.81
C ARG A 78 -18.93 -1.97 4.01
N GLN A 79 -20.10 -1.65 4.60
CA GLN A 79 -21.07 -0.73 4.01
C GLN A 79 -20.50 0.68 3.83
N ALA A 80 -19.78 1.20 4.83
CA ALA A 80 -19.14 2.51 4.74
C ALA A 80 -18.04 2.55 3.65
N ILE A 81 -17.29 1.45 3.46
CA ILE A 81 -16.31 1.30 2.38
C ILE A 81 -17.02 1.29 1.02
N ALA A 82 -18.11 0.49 0.86
CA ALA A 82 -18.90 0.47 -0.38
C ALA A 82 -19.43 1.87 -0.74
N ALA A 83 -20.00 2.56 0.25
CA ALA A 83 -20.50 3.93 0.07
C ALA A 83 -19.37 4.91 -0.32
N LYS A 84 -18.18 4.76 0.26
CA LYS A 84 -16.99 5.53 -0.12
C LYS A 84 -16.57 5.26 -1.56
N GLN A 85 -16.51 4.01 -1.99
CA GLN A 85 -16.14 3.64 -3.35
C GLN A 85 -17.13 4.20 -4.37
N GLN A 86 -18.42 4.14 -4.07
CA GLN A 86 -19.45 4.72 -4.91
C GLN A 86 -19.36 6.26 -4.96
N ARG A 87 -19.17 6.92 -3.81
CA ARG A 87 -19.08 8.39 -3.71
C ARG A 87 -17.87 8.95 -4.46
N ASP A 88 -16.67 8.33 -4.27
CA ASP A 88 -15.42 8.90 -4.73
C ASP A 88 -15.07 8.48 -6.17
N TYR A 89 -15.49 7.29 -6.59
CA TYR A 89 -15.07 6.68 -7.86
C TYR A 89 -16.21 6.17 -8.74
N ALA A 90 -17.46 6.24 -8.29
CA ALA A 90 -18.62 5.64 -8.95
C ALA A 90 -18.45 4.12 -9.18
N LEU A 91 -17.70 3.45 -8.28
CA LEU A 91 -17.54 2.00 -8.27
C LEU A 91 -18.56 1.39 -7.30
N ASP A 92 -19.37 0.48 -7.82
CA ASP A 92 -20.36 -0.26 -7.06
C ASP A 92 -19.77 -1.60 -6.63
N TYR A 93 -19.67 -1.82 -5.31
CA TYR A 93 -19.21 -3.07 -4.69
C TYR A 93 -20.27 -3.57 -3.72
N ASP A 94 -20.59 -4.87 -3.78
CA ASP A 94 -21.41 -5.55 -2.79
C ASP A 94 -20.66 -5.60 -1.45
N SER A 95 -21.20 -4.89 -0.44
CA SER A 95 -20.58 -4.82 0.88
C SER A 95 -20.47 -6.17 1.59
N ASP A 96 -21.26 -7.15 1.21
CA ASP A 96 -21.26 -8.48 1.84
C ASP A 96 -20.35 -9.49 1.17
N ARG A 97 -19.96 -9.26 -0.08
CA ARG A 97 -19.22 -10.23 -0.87
C ARG A 97 -17.93 -9.70 -1.51
N GLU A 98 -17.86 -8.41 -1.84
CA GLU A 98 -16.76 -7.82 -2.60
C GLU A 98 -15.81 -6.97 -1.74
N ILE A 99 -15.91 -7.05 -0.39
CA ILE A 99 -15.10 -6.25 0.54
C ILE A 99 -14.54 -7.13 1.67
N LEU A 100 -13.24 -7.04 1.88
CA LEU A 100 -12.52 -7.60 3.01
C LEU A 100 -11.88 -6.49 3.84
N VAL A 101 -12.25 -6.36 5.11
CA VAL A 101 -11.51 -5.53 6.09
C VAL A 101 -10.29 -6.31 6.56
N ALA A 102 -9.12 -5.79 6.28
CA ALA A 102 -7.85 -6.47 6.51
C ALA A 102 -7.00 -5.80 7.59
N SER A 103 -6.03 -6.54 8.14
CA SER A 103 -5.02 -6.03 9.08
C SER A 103 -4.01 -5.09 8.37
N GLY A 104 -4.50 -3.90 7.98
CA GLY A 104 -3.84 -2.94 7.11
C GLY A 104 -3.81 -3.39 5.65
N ALA A 105 -3.46 -2.49 4.73
CA ALA A 105 -3.27 -2.83 3.31
C ALA A 105 -2.24 -3.97 3.12
N THR A 106 -1.24 -4.05 4.00
CA THR A 106 -0.24 -5.12 4.00
C THR A 106 -0.86 -6.50 4.24
N GLY A 107 -1.80 -6.61 5.20
CA GLY A 107 -2.56 -7.85 5.41
C GLY A 107 -3.44 -8.21 4.21
N GLY A 108 -4.00 -7.19 3.54
CA GLY A 108 -4.73 -7.36 2.29
C GLY A 108 -3.84 -7.89 1.16
N LEU A 109 -2.64 -7.32 0.98
CA LEU A 109 -1.67 -7.80 -0.02
C LEU A 109 -1.24 -9.25 0.25
N HIS A 110 -0.98 -9.58 1.54
CA HIS A 110 -0.65 -10.95 1.92
C HIS A 110 -1.76 -11.92 1.53
N ALA A 111 -3.01 -11.60 1.88
CA ALA A 111 -4.16 -12.44 1.56
C ALA A 111 -4.37 -12.56 0.04
N ALA A 112 -4.21 -11.47 -0.72
CA ALA A 112 -4.31 -11.47 -2.18
C ALA A 112 -3.23 -12.35 -2.83
N ALA A 113 -1.97 -12.19 -2.41
CA ALA A 113 -0.87 -12.98 -2.94
C ALA A 113 -1.04 -14.48 -2.65
N MET A 114 -1.45 -14.83 -1.42
CA MET A 114 -1.69 -16.23 -1.04
C MET A 114 -2.88 -16.87 -1.78
N ALA A 115 -3.89 -16.07 -2.11
CA ALA A 115 -5.10 -16.58 -2.76
C ALA A 115 -4.96 -16.68 -4.29
N LEU A 116 -4.16 -15.81 -4.92
CA LEU A 116 -4.18 -15.59 -6.37
C LEU A 116 -2.88 -15.98 -7.07
N LEU A 117 -1.76 -16.13 -6.34
CA LEU A 117 -0.44 -16.36 -6.90
C LEU A 117 0.15 -17.69 -6.42
N ASN A 118 0.93 -18.32 -7.26
CA ASN A 118 1.65 -19.55 -6.95
C ASN A 118 3.16 -19.28 -6.80
N PRO A 119 3.89 -20.12 -6.04
CA PRO A 119 5.35 -20.08 -6.06
C PRO A 119 5.90 -20.18 -7.49
N GLY A 120 6.75 -19.21 -7.85
CA GLY A 120 7.34 -19.13 -9.19
C GLY A 120 6.59 -18.22 -10.17
N ASP A 121 5.36 -17.79 -9.87
CA ASP A 121 4.67 -16.74 -10.62
C ASP A 121 5.47 -15.43 -10.56
N GLU A 122 5.34 -14.61 -11.58
CA GLU A 122 5.97 -13.30 -11.67
C GLU A 122 4.94 -12.17 -11.50
N VAL A 123 5.32 -11.15 -10.74
CA VAL A 123 4.54 -9.92 -10.56
C VAL A 123 5.37 -8.74 -11.01
N LEU A 124 4.86 -7.99 -11.99
CA LEU A 124 5.51 -6.76 -12.45
C LEU A 124 5.28 -5.65 -11.44
N ILE A 125 6.35 -4.95 -11.05
CA ILE A 125 6.33 -3.85 -10.08
C ILE A 125 7.10 -2.67 -10.66
N PHE A 126 6.49 -1.49 -10.65
CA PHE A 126 7.15 -0.28 -11.15
C PHE A 126 8.21 0.23 -10.15
N GLU A 127 9.38 0.58 -10.68
CA GLU A 127 10.51 1.14 -9.92
C GLU A 127 10.61 2.66 -10.13
N PRO A 128 10.78 3.47 -9.07
CA PRO A 128 11.00 3.11 -7.65
C PRO A 128 9.77 2.51 -6.96
N PHE A 129 9.97 1.57 -6.05
CA PHE A 129 8.92 0.77 -5.42
C PHE A 129 8.94 0.85 -3.88
N TYR A 130 7.83 0.48 -3.26
CA TYR A 130 7.77 0.26 -1.82
C TYR A 130 8.36 -1.09 -1.46
N GLY A 131 9.48 -1.10 -0.72
CA GLY A 131 10.27 -2.32 -0.46
C GLY A 131 9.49 -3.49 0.15
N TYR A 132 8.43 -3.22 0.93
CA TYR A 132 7.59 -4.30 1.48
C TYR A 132 6.83 -5.08 0.40
N HIS A 133 6.49 -4.48 -0.74
CA HIS A 133 5.85 -5.19 -1.85
C HIS A 133 6.77 -6.31 -2.36
N VAL A 134 8.02 -5.98 -2.65
CA VAL A 134 9.03 -6.93 -3.15
C VAL A 134 9.34 -7.99 -2.09
N SER A 135 9.61 -7.56 -0.84
CA SER A 135 9.98 -8.48 0.25
C SER A 135 8.87 -9.47 0.58
N MET A 136 7.61 -9.02 0.57
CA MET A 136 6.47 -9.88 0.86
C MET A 136 6.26 -10.92 -0.24
N LEU A 137 6.25 -10.52 -1.50
CA LEU A 137 6.14 -11.46 -2.63
C LEU A 137 7.28 -12.48 -2.61
N GLY A 138 8.52 -12.03 -2.42
CA GLY A 138 9.68 -12.91 -2.29
C GLY A 138 9.57 -13.92 -1.16
N SER A 139 9.00 -13.53 0.00
CA SER A 139 8.76 -14.43 1.13
C SER A 139 7.75 -15.54 0.83
N MET A 140 6.89 -15.34 -0.18
CA MET A 140 5.92 -16.32 -0.68
C MET A 140 6.44 -17.09 -1.90
N ARG A 141 7.72 -16.89 -2.28
CA ARG A 141 8.34 -17.46 -3.49
C ARG A 141 7.68 -16.99 -4.80
N VAL A 142 7.03 -15.85 -4.77
CA VAL A 142 6.59 -15.14 -5.96
C VAL A 142 7.72 -14.20 -6.40
N ASN A 143 8.00 -14.13 -7.69
CA ASN A 143 9.13 -13.39 -8.23
C ASN A 143 8.70 -11.96 -8.60
N PRO A 144 9.14 -10.91 -7.90
CA PRO A 144 8.95 -9.55 -8.35
C PRO A 144 9.85 -9.25 -9.55
N VAL A 145 9.27 -8.74 -10.62
CA VAL A 145 9.98 -8.27 -11.82
C VAL A 145 9.87 -6.76 -11.88
N LEU A 146 11.00 -6.07 -11.80
CA LEU A 146 11.01 -4.60 -11.73
C LEU A 146 10.93 -4.00 -13.13
N VAL A 147 10.03 -3.02 -13.28
CA VAL A 147 9.83 -2.25 -14.51
C VAL A 147 10.19 -0.79 -14.22
N PRO A 148 11.28 -0.26 -14.78
CA PRO A 148 11.71 1.10 -14.48
C PRO A 148 10.74 2.13 -15.05
N LEU A 149 10.45 3.15 -14.25
CA LEU A 149 9.79 4.36 -14.72
C LEU A 149 10.83 5.38 -15.15
N ALA A 150 10.54 6.15 -16.19
CA ALA A 150 11.49 7.10 -16.76
C ALA A 150 11.60 8.39 -15.92
N GLU A 151 12.82 8.70 -15.47
CA GLU A 151 13.12 9.98 -14.81
C GLU A 151 13.05 11.16 -15.80
N PRO A 152 12.79 12.40 -15.32
CA PRO A 152 12.65 12.80 -13.92
C PRO A 152 11.23 12.66 -13.37
N ASP A 153 10.21 12.45 -14.21
CA ASP A 153 8.79 12.49 -13.84
C ASP A 153 8.21 11.11 -13.57
N PHE A 154 9.06 10.09 -13.60
CA PHE A 154 8.65 8.69 -13.44
C PHE A 154 7.56 8.30 -14.43
N ALA A 155 7.69 8.72 -15.70
CA ALA A 155 6.73 8.38 -16.76
C ALA A 155 6.74 6.89 -17.04
N LEU A 156 5.56 6.34 -17.38
CA LEU A 156 5.44 4.95 -17.80
C LEU A 156 6.08 4.75 -19.17
N ASP A 157 7.03 3.84 -19.25
CA ASP A 157 7.52 3.28 -20.52
C ASP A 157 6.73 2.00 -20.82
N THR A 158 5.82 2.09 -21.79
CA THR A 158 4.96 0.97 -22.17
C THR A 158 5.73 -0.14 -22.87
N ASP A 159 6.82 0.19 -23.58
CA ASP A 159 7.65 -0.80 -24.24
C ASP A 159 8.48 -1.58 -23.20
N ALA A 160 9.02 -0.91 -22.20
CA ALA A 160 9.68 -1.57 -21.08
C ALA A 160 8.70 -2.47 -20.29
N LEU A 161 7.46 -2.01 -20.07
CA LEU A 161 6.42 -2.83 -19.43
C LEU A 161 6.15 -4.11 -20.24
N LYS A 162 5.95 -4.00 -21.56
CA LYS A 162 5.69 -5.15 -22.44
C LYS A 162 6.90 -6.08 -22.52
N ALA A 163 8.11 -5.55 -22.56
CA ALA A 163 9.35 -6.33 -22.60
C ALA A 163 9.60 -7.16 -21.33
N ALA A 164 9.05 -6.74 -20.20
CA ALA A 164 9.17 -7.45 -18.92
C ALA A 164 8.21 -8.65 -18.78
N ILE A 165 7.26 -8.82 -19.71
CA ILE A 165 6.26 -9.89 -19.67
C ILE A 165 6.89 -11.22 -20.08
N THR A 166 6.65 -12.25 -19.29
CA THR A 166 7.02 -13.64 -19.59
C THR A 166 5.81 -14.57 -19.49
N ALA A 167 5.99 -15.84 -19.84
CA ALA A 167 4.96 -16.86 -19.63
C ALA A 167 4.60 -17.12 -18.15
N LYS A 168 5.40 -16.60 -17.22
CA LYS A 168 5.17 -16.71 -15.77
C LYS A 168 4.50 -15.49 -15.19
N THR A 169 4.39 -14.40 -15.93
CA THR A 169 3.75 -13.16 -15.45
C THR A 169 2.28 -13.42 -15.17
N ARG A 170 1.86 -13.07 -13.96
CA ARG A 170 0.50 -13.33 -13.48
C ARG A 170 -0.23 -12.06 -13.07
N ALA A 171 0.51 -11.05 -12.60
CA ALA A 171 -0.07 -9.82 -12.09
C ALA A 171 0.84 -8.62 -12.33
N ILE A 172 0.23 -7.43 -12.30
CA ILE A 172 0.91 -6.15 -12.12
C ILE A 172 0.54 -5.62 -10.74
N LEU A 173 1.53 -5.20 -9.93
CA LEU A 173 1.31 -4.50 -8.68
C LEU A 173 1.63 -3.02 -8.87
N LEU A 174 0.60 -2.19 -8.76
CA LEU A 174 0.64 -0.75 -9.00
C LEU A 174 0.40 0.01 -7.69
N ASN A 175 1.36 0.82 -7.26
CA ASN A 175 1.19 1.75 -6.14
C ASN A 175 0.93 3.16 -6.68
N THR A 176 -0.25 3.72 -6.38
CA THR A 176 -0.64 5.05 -6.86
C THR A 176 -1.63 5.73 -5.90
N PRO A 177 -1.30 6.92 -5.37
CA PRO A 177 -0.01 7.63 -5.41
C PRO A 177 1.14 6.82 -4.84
N ALA A 178 2.32 6.89 -5.46
CA ALA A 178 3.41 5.94 -5.21
C ALA A 178 4.29 6.32 -4.01
N ASN A 179 4.67 5.33 -3.24
CA ASN A 179 5.76 5.38 -2.29
C ASN A 179 6.98 4.68 -2.91
N PRO A 180 8.18 5.32 -3.06
CA PRO A 180 8.55 6.62 -2.52
C PRO A 180 8.53 7.77 -3.53
N SER A 181 8.18 7.55 -4.81
CA SER A 181 8.36 8.54 -5.88
C SER A 181 7.37 9.71 -5.82
N GLY A 182 6.20 9.52 -5.18
CA GLY A 182 5.09 10.46 -5.23
C GLY A 182 4.40 10.53 -6.61
N LYS A 183 4.69 9.59 -7.50
CA LYS A 183 4.03 9.45 -8.80
C LYS A 183 2.54 9.25 -8.62
N VAL A 184 1.74 10.01 -9.35
CA VAL A 184 0.31 9.77 -9.56
C VAL A 184 0.13 9.38 -11.02
N PHE A 185 -0.36 8.18 -11.28
CA PHE A 185 -0.52 7.71 -12.65
C PHE A 185 -1.65 8.45 -13.34
N THR A 186 -1.37 8.91 -14.56
CA THR A 186 -2.33 9.61 -15.40
C THR A 186 -3.35 8.64 -16.00
N ARG A 187 -4.51 9.17 -16.46
CA ARG A 187 -5.51 8.34 -17.15
C ARG A 187 -4.94 7.65 -18.40
N ALA A 188 -4.02 8.28 -19.11
CA ALA A 188 -3.39 7.69 -20.29
C ALA A 188 -2.51 6.50 -19.90
N GLU A 189 -1.69 6.64 -18.85
CA GLU A 189 -0.85 5.56 -18.34
C GLU A 189 -1.68 4.40 -17.79
N LEU A 190 -2.75 4.71 -17.03
CA LEU A 190 -3.67 3.68 -16.52
C LEU A 190 -4.38 2.92 -17.65
N LYS A 191 -4.72 3.63 -18.76
CA LYS A 191 -5.27 2.97 -19.95
C LYS A 191 -4.25 2.05 -20.61
N ALA A 192 -3.00 2.47 -20.74
CA ALA A 192 -1.93 1.63 -21.30
C ALA A 192 -1.67 0.38 -20.44
N ILE A 193 -1.69 0.51 -19.11
CA ILE A 193 -1.60 -0.63 -18.19
C ILE A 193 -2.81 -1.55 -18.36
N ALA A 194 -4.02 -0.99 -18.46
CA ALA A 194 -5.24 -1.76 -18.66
C ALA A 194 -5.22 -2.57 -19.97
N GLU A 195 -4.72 -1.99 -21.06
CA GLU A 195 -4.56 -2.69 -22.33
C GLU A 195 -3.68 -3.94 -22.16
N VAL A 196 -2.55 -3.83 -21.47
CA VAL A 196 -1.66 -4.97 -21.16
C VAL A 196 -2.36 -6.00 -20.27
N VAL A 197 -3.05 -5.56 -19.22
CA VAL A 197 -3.77 -6.46 -18.31
C VAL A 197 -4.85 -7.25 -19.02
N LEU A 198 -5.60 -6.59 -19.90
CA LEU A 198 -6.68 -7.22 -20.67
C LEU A 198 -6.15 -8.17 -21.75
N GLU A 199 -5.07 -7.79 -22.45
CA GLU A 199 -4.45 -8.59 -23.50
C GLU A 199 -3.89 -9.91 -22.95
N HIS A 200 -3.28 -9.87 -21.76
CA HIS A 200 -2.58 -11.01 -21.17
C HIS A 200 -3.35 -11.74 -20.07
N ASP A 201 -4.57 -11.32 -19.74
CA ASP A 201 -5.41 -11.89 -18.69
C ASP A 201 -4.75 -11.87 -17.29
N PHE A 202 -4.11 -10.74 -16.96
CA PHE A 202 -3.44 -10.54 -15.68
C PHE A 202 -4.38 -10.01 -14.58
N PHE A 203 -3.98 -10.24 -13.32
CA PHE A 203 -4.50 -9.46 -12.21
C PHE A 203 -3.85 -8.07 -12.17
N LEU A 204 -4.62 -7.06 -11.78
CA LEU A 204 -4.07 -5.77 -11.37
C LEU A 204 -4.26 -5.63 -9.85
N ILE A 205 -3.18 -5.69 -9.10
CA ILE A 205 -3.20 -5.42 -7.65
C ILE A 205 -2.80 -3.95 -7.48
N THR A 206 -3.67 -3.14 -6.88
CA THR A 206 -3.39 -1.72 -6.67
C THR A 206 -3.22 -1.42 -5.18
N ASP A 207 -2.19 -0.65 -4.83
CA ASP A 207 -2.02 -0.07 -3.50
C ASP A 207 -2.33 1.42 -3.58
N GLU A 208 -3.51 1.80 -3.08
CA GLU A 208 -4.08 3.13 -3.17
C GLU A 208 -4.13 3.84 -1.80
N ILE A 209 -3.27 3.44 -0.86
CA ILE A 209 -3.27 3.94 0.53
C ILE A 209 -3.10 5.46 0.66
N TYR A 210 -2.58 6.13 -0.38
CA TYR A 210 -2.37 7.57 -0.45
C TYR A 210 -3.40 8.30 -1.32
N GLU A 211 -4.54 7.72 -1.63
CA GLU A 211 -5.55 8.23 -2.56
C GLU A 211 -6.00 9.68 -2.31
N TYR A 212 -5.97 10.15 -1.05
CA TYR A 212 -6.30 11.54 -0.67
C TYR A 212 -5.09 12.47 -0.58
N PHE A 213 -3.88 11.97 -0.82
CA PHE A 213 -2.66 12.76 -0.81
C PHE A 213 -2.23 13.06 -2.26
N VAL A 214 -2.96 13.96 -2.90
CA VAL A 214 -2.69 14.46 -4.25
C VAL A 214 -2.68 15.97 -4.25
N TYR A 215 -1.85 16.57 -5.11
CA TYR A 215 -1.48 17.97 -5.03
C TYR A 215 -1.72 18.70 -6.34
N ASP A 216 -1.65 20.04 -6.30
CA ASP A 216 -1.69 20.94 -7.49
C ASP A 216 -2.97 20.76 -8.31
N GLY A 217 -4.10 20.49 -7.65
CA GLY A 217 -5.40 20.26 -8.29
C GLY A 217 -5.55 18.92 -9.00
N ALA A 218 -4.54 18.04 -8.93
CA ALA A 218 -4.66 16.67 -9.42
C ALA A 218 -5.71 15.89 -8.62
N ARG A 219 -6.21 14.82 -9.21
CA ARG A 219 -7.12 13.86 -8.55
C ARG A 219 -6.56 12.46 -8.73
N HIS A 220 -6.64 11.67 -7.67
CA HIS A 220 -6.42 10.24 -7.79
C HIS A 220 -7.47 9.63 -8.73
N ILE A 221 -7.02 8.77 -9.63
CA ILE A 221 -7.86 7.99 -10.52
C ILE A 221 -7.72 6.54 -10.08
N ALA A 222 -8.77 5.96 -9.51
CA ALA A 222 -8.75 4.55 -9.15
C ALA A 222 -8.63 3.69 -10.42
N PRO A 223 -7.62 2.82 -10.55
CA PRO A 223 -7.40 2.01 -11.75
C PRO A 223 -8.61 1.13 -12.12
N ALA A 224 -9.37 0.69 -11.13
CA ALA A 224 -10.61 -0.06 -11.34
C ALA A 224 -11.70 0.72 -12.10
N THR A 225 -11.57 2.06 -12.25
CA THR A 225 -12.51 2.89 -13.05
C THR A 225 -12.22 2.86 -14.54
N VAL A 226 -11.09 2.31 -14.97
CA VAL A 226 -10.79 2.12 -16.38
C VAL A 226 -11.69 1.01 -16.91
N PRO A 227 -12.33 1.17 -18.09
CA PRO A 227 -13.26 0.18 -18.63
C PRO A 227 -12.66 -1.23 -18.69
N GLY A 228 -13.39 -2.22 -18.17
CA GLY A 228 -12.98 -3.63 -18.11
C GLY A 228 -12.00 -3.96 -16.98
N MET A 229 -11.68 -2.99 -16.11
CA MET A 229 -10.68 -3.21 -15.06
C MET A 229 -11.28 -3.56 -13.69
N LYS A 230 -12.54 -3.21 -13.41
CA LYS A 230 -13.16 -3.57 -12.13
C LYS A 230 -13.08 -5.08 -11.87
N GLU A 231 -13.36 -5.87 -12.90
CA GLU A 231 -13.39 -7.34 -12.86
C GLU A 231 -12.00 -8.00 -12.82
N ARG A 232 -10.92 -7.20 -12.84
CA ARG A 232 -9.53 -7.67 -12.83
C ARG A 232 -8.67 -7.03 -11.74
N THR A 233 -9.24 -6.04 -11.04
CA THR A 233 -8.50 -5.24 -10.08
C THR A 233 -8.78 -5.70 -8.65
N ILE A 234 -7.70 -5.90 -7.90
CA ILE A 234 -7.69 -6.06 -6.45
C ILE A 234 -7.21 -4.74 -5.87
N VAL A 235 -8.13 -3.95 -5.32
CA VAL A 235 -7.80 -2.66 -4.71
C VAL A 235 -7.41 -2.86 -3.26
N LEU A 236 -6.20 -2.49 -2.90
CA LEU A 236 -5.73 -2.40 -1.52
C LEU A 236 -5.73 -0.94 -1.09
N SER A 237 -6.41 -0.62 -0.02
CA SER A 237 -6.39 0.71 0.58
C SER A 237 -6.58 0.62 2.10
N GLY A 238 -6.77 1.73 2.78
CA GLY A 238 -6.95 1.70 4.22
C GLY A 238 -6.95 3.07 4.87
N PHE A 239 -6.95 3.04 6.19
CA PHE A 239 -7.20 4.21 7.01
C PHE A 239 -5.93 4.75 7.68
N SER A 240 -4.85 3.99 7.60
CA SER A 240 -3.57 4.26 8.28
C SER A 240 -3.04 5.67 8.03
N LYS A 241 -3.19 6.18 6.82
CA LYS A 241 -2.67 7.48 6.39
C LYS A 241 -3.73 8.56 6.49
N THR A 242 -4.92 8.28 5.97
CA THR A 242 -6.04 9.24 5.94
C THR A 242 -6.50 9.67 7.33
N PHE A 243 -6.51 8.74 8.30
CA PHE A 243 -6.95 9.01 9.66
C PHE A 243 -5.80 9.05 10.69
N SER A 244 -4.54 8.99 10.25
CA SER A 244 -3.35 8.99 11.14
C SER A 244 -3.35 7.84 12.16
N ILE A 245 -3.82 6.66 11.76
CA ILE A 245 -3.98 5.48 12.61
C ILE A 245 -3.11 4.31 12.16
N THR A 246 -1.86 4.58 11.78
CA THR A 246 -0.93 3.54 11.29
C THR A 246 -0.80 2.35 12.24
N GLY A 247 -0.83 2.60 13.54
CA GLY A 247 -0.75 1.59 14.61
C GLY A 247 -2.02 0.75 14.80
N TRP A 248 -3.17 1.20 14.28
CA TRP A 248 -4.44 0.45 14.42
C TRP A 248 -4.52 -0.76 13.51
N ARG A 249 -3.68 -0.82 12.49
CA ARG A 249 -3.63 -1.92 11.54
C ARG A 249 -4.98 -2.18 10.85
N LEU A 250 -5.60 -1.13 10.32
CA LEU A 250 -6.86 -1.23 9.57
C LEU A 250 -6.66 -0.82 8.11
N GLY A 251 -7.07 -1.71 7.22
CA GLY A 251 -7.15 -1.52 5.79
C GLY A 251 -8.30 -2.32 5.21
N TYR A 252 -8.42 -2.33 3.91
CA TYR A 252 -9.43 -3.11 3.22
C TYR A 252 -8.98 -3.51 1.82
N VAL A 253 -9.64 -4.51 1.29
CA VAL A 253 -9.55 -4.95 -0.10
C VAL A 253 -10.93 -4.86 -0.72
N THR A 254 -11.03 -4.36 -1.95
CA THR A 254 -12.22 -4.51 -2.79
C THR A 254 -11.85 -5.24 -4.07
N ALA A 255 -12.61 -6.27 -4.44
CA ALA A 255 -12.38 -7.10 -5.61
C ALA A 255 -13.61 -7.96 -5.93
N ASP A 256 -13.52 -8.75 -7.00
CA ASP A 256 -14.51 -9.78 -7.34
C ASP A 256 -14.80 -10.73 -6.16
N GLU A 257 -16.07 -11.11 -5.96
CA GLU A 257 -16.54 -11.92 -4.82
C GLU A 257 -15.79 -13.24 -4.65
N ARG A 258 -15.41 -13.90 -5.76
CA ARG A 258 -14.68 -15.16 -5.74
C ARG A 258 -13.29 -15.01 -5.12
N TRP A 259 -12.64 -13.88 -5.40
CA TRP A 259 -11.31 -13.58 -4.87
C TRP A 259 -11.40 -13.14 -3.42
N ILE A 260 -12.40 -12.30 -3.08
CA ILE A 260 -12.64 -11.90 -1.69
C ILE A 260 -12.90 -13.12 -0.81
N ALA A 261 -13.69 -14.09 -1.27
CA ALA A 261 -13.93 -15.31 -0.51
C ALA A 261 -12.63 -16.07 -0.19
N ALA A 262 -11.77 -16.28 -1.21
CA ALA A 262 -10.48 -16.95 -1.02
C ALA A 262 -9.52 -16.13 -0.13
N MET A 263 -9.39 -14.83 -0.38
CA MET A 263 -8.54 -13.93 0.40
C MET A 263 -8.97 -13.88 1.87
N SER A 264 -10.27 -13.90 2.13
CA SER A 264 -10.81 -13.89 3.49
C SER A 264 -10.36 -15.10 4.31
N TYR A 265 -10.29 -16.29 3.71
CA TYR A 265 -9.77 -17.49 4.40
C TYR A 265 -8.26 -17.36 4.71
N PHE A 266 -7.45 -16.86 3.79
CA PHE A 266 -6.03 -16.64 4.08
C PHE A 266 -5.81 -15.56 5.13
N HIS A 267 -6.64 -14.52 5.13
CA HIS A 267 -6.62 -13.50 6.18
C HIS A 267 -7.02 -14.09 7.54
N ASP A 268 -8.05 -14.94 7.58
CA ASP A 268 -8.51 -15.65 8.78
C ASP A 268 -7.40 -16.52 9.37
N LEU A 269 -6.73 -17.34 8.56
CA LEU A 269 -5.61 -18.18 9.00
C LEU A 269 -4.45 -17.40 9.65
N THR A 270 -4.29 -16.13 9.31
CA THR A 270 -3.18 -15.30 9.79
C THR A 270 -3.59 -14.38 10.93
N TYR A 271 -4.77 -13.78 10.84
CA TYR A 271 -5.21 -12.70 11.73
C TYR A 271 -6.55 -12.96 12.42
N VAL A 272 -7.29 -14.00 12.00
CA VAL A 272 -8.68 -14.29 12.39
C VAL A 272 -9.63 -13.19 11.91
N CYS A 273 -9.43 -11.95 12.34
CA CYS A 273 -10.13 -10.77 11.86
C CYS A 273 -9.27 -9.52 12.11
N ALA A 274 -9.62 -8.39 11.51
CA ALA A 274 -9.05 -7.11 11.86
C ALA A 274 -9.53 -6.66 13.27
N PRO A 275 -8.79 -5.77 13.97
CA PRO A 275 -9.10 -5.34 15.34
C PRO A 275 -10.54 -4.83 15.51
N SER A 276 -11.36 -5.53 16.27
CA SER A 276 -12.83 -5.39 16.36
C SER A 276 -13.28 -3.96 16.69
N ALA A 277 -12.93 -3.46 17.87
CA ALA A 277 -13.37 -2.13 18.32
C ALA A 277 -12.90 -1.00 17.40
N LEU A 278 -11.70 -1.12 16.81
CA LEU A 278 -11.12 -0.10 15.95
C LEU A 278 -11.84 0.02 14.60
N GLN A 279 -12.50 -1.05 14.14
CA GLN A 279 -13.32 -1.02 12.94
C GLN A 279 -14.50 -0.05 13.06
N HIS A 280 -15.08 0.09 14.26
CA HIS A 280 -16.14 1.06 14.54
C HIS A 280 -15.65 2.50 14.39
N GLY A 281 -14.41 2.78 14.82
CA GLY A 281 -13.77 4.08 14.61
C GLY A 281 -13.57 4.39 13.12
N ALA A 282 -13.06 3.44 12.35
CA ALA A 282 -12.87 3.64 10.91
C ALA A 282 -14.21 3.86 10.17
N ALA A 283 -15.26 3.12 10.55
CA ALA A 283 -16.60 3.31 9.99
C ALA A 283 -17.13 4.73 10.28
N ALA A 284 -17.03 5.19 11.53
CA ALA A 284 -17.45 6.53 11.90
C ALA A 284 -16.67 7.63 11.14
N GLY A 285 -15.38 7.42 10.89
CA GLY A 285 -14.58 8.32 10.06
C GLY A 285 -15.12 8.46 8.64
N LEU A 286 -15.45 7.33 7.99
CA LEU A 286 -16.02 7.34 6.63
C LEU A 286 -17.43 7.95 6.56
N GLU A 287 -18.24 7.75 7.60
CA GLU A 287 -19.62 8.18 7.68
C GLU A 287 -19.77 9.68 8.04
N GLN A 288 -18.90 10.19 8.92
CA GLN A 288 -19.14 11.49 9.59
C GLN A 288 -18.19 12.58 9.13
N LEU A 289 -17.01 12.25 8.61
CA LEU A 289 -16.07 13.28 8.17
C LEU A 289 -16.55 13.92 6.87
N PRO A 290 -16.65 15.25 6.83
CA PRO A 290 -17.14 15.96 5.64
C PRO A 290 -16.09 15.94 4.52
N PRO A 291 -16.48 16.14 3.27
CA PRO A 291 -15.54 16.24 2.14
C PRO A 291 -14.42 17.26 2.36
N SER A 292 -14.67 18.32 3.11
CA SER A 292 -13.66 19.33 3.46
C SER A 292 -12.54 18.79 4.36
N PHE A 293 -12.72 17.66 5.04
CA PHE A 293 -11.65 16.99 5.76
C PHE A 293 -10.55 16.52 4.79
N TYR A 294 -10.93 15.80 3.74
CA TYR A 294 -10.00 15.25 2.75
C TYR A 294 -9.30 16.34 1.94
N THR A 295 -10.01 17.42 1.59
CA THR A 295 -9.39 18.55 0.88
C THR A 295 -8.41 19.31 1.76
N ARG A 296 -8.69 19.49 3.06
CA ARG A 296 -7.74 20.08 4.00
C ARG A 296 -6.52 19.20 4.20
N LEU A 297 -6.72 17.89 4.34
CA LEU A 297 -5.61 16.93 4.46
C LEU A 297 -4.63 17.06 3.29
N ALA A 298 -5.13 17.12 2.05
CA ALA A 298 -4.31 17.34 0.86
C ALA A 298 -3.60 18.71 0.90
N ALA A 299 -4.31 19.78 1.23
CA ALA A 299 -3.74 21.14 1.27
C ALA A 299 -2.63 21.28 2.33
N ASP A 300 -2.82 20.69 3.51
CA ASP A 300 -1.82 20.69 4.57
C ASP A 300 -0.54 19.97 4.13
N HIS A 301 -0.68 18.80 3.49
CA HIS A 301 0.47 18.05 2.99
C HIS A 301 1.12 18.73 1.77
N GLN A 302 0.37 19.41 0.92
CA GLN A 302 0.94 20.25 -0.15
C GLN A 302 1.79 21.39 0.42
N SER A 303 1.34 22.02 1.51
CA SER A 303 2.14 23.04 2.21
C SER A 303 3.43 22.46 2.80
N LYS A 304 3.36 21.29 3.45
CA LYS A 304 4.55 20.58 3.96
C LYS A 304 5.50 20.20 2.83
N ARG A 305 4.98 19.72 1.68
CA ARG A 305 5.75 19.42 0.49
C ARG A 305 6.54 20.66 0.01
N ALA A 306 5.89 21.80 -0.10
CA ALA A 306 6.56 23.04 -0.54
C ALA A 306 7.73 23.41 0.39
N ARG A 307 7.53 23.27 1.71
CA ARG A 307 8.56 23.55 2.72
C ARG A 307 9.76 22.61 2.59
N ILE A 308 9.52 21.29 2.49
CA ILE A 308 10.61 20.30 2.40
C ILE A 308 11.38 20.44 1.08
N LEU A 309 10.71 20.69 -0.05
CA LEU A 309 11.36 20.93 -1.33
C LEU A 309 12.30 22.14 -1.27
N SER A 310 11.84 23.24 -0.68
CA SER A 310 12.67 24.44 -0.47
C SER A 310 13.89 24.15 0.41
N ALA A 311 13.70 23.43 1.52
CA ALA A 311 14.78 23.08 2.45
C ALA A 311 15.82 22.15 1.81
N LEU A 312 15.40 21.12 1.09
CA LEU A 312 16.29 20.18 0.40
C LEU A 312 17.10 20.89 -0.69
N THR A 313 16.46 21.77 -1.47
CA THR A 313 17.14 22.59 -2.49
C THR A 313 18.17 23.53 -1.86
N ALA A 314 17.83 24.20 -0.77
CA ALA A 314 18.75 25.05 -0.02
C ALA A 314 19.92 24.28 0.59
N ALA A 315 19.73 23.01 0.92
CA ALA A 315 20.79 22.11 1.38
C ALA A 315 21.67 21.55 0.24
N GLY A 316 21.44 21.92 -1.02
CA GLY A 316 22.23 21.48 -2.18
C GLY A 316 21.79 20.13 -2.75
N LEU A 317 20.66 19.58 -2.30
CA LEU A 317 20.06 18.38 -2.86
C LEU A 317 19.22 18.72 -4.11
N THR A 318 18.93 17.70 -4.92
CA THR A 318 18.08 17.84 -6.11
C THR A 318 16.79 17.03 -5.89
N PRO A 319 15.76 17.63 -5.24
CA PRO A 319 14.52 16.92 -4.97
C PRO A 319 13.67 16.76 -6.23
N THR A 320 12.99 15.62 -6.37
CA THR A 320 11.86 15.46 -7.30
C THR A 320 10.64 16.18 -6.74
N THR A 321 9.71 16.61 -7.60
CA THR A 321 8.45 17.22 -7.17
C THR A 321 7.34 16.16 -7.19
N PRO A 322 6.96 15.55 -6.06
CA PRO A 322 5.94 14.54 -6.04
C PRO A 322 4.56 15.12 -6.32
N ALA A 323 3.78 14.45 -7.18
CA ALA A 323 2.38 14.80 -7.45
C ALA A 323 1.42 14.28 -6.37
N GLY A 324 1.86 13.29 -5.58
CA GLY A 324 1.08 12.71 -4.49
C GLY A 324 1.93 12.02 -3.44
N ALA A 325 1.29 11.31 -2.52
CA ALA A 325 1.87 10.74 -1.31
C ALA A 325 2.57 11.82 -0.44
N TYR A 326 3.44 11.45 0.48
CA TYR A 326 4.16 12.43 1.30
C TYR A 326 5.66 12.10 1.41
N TYR A 327 6.20 11.56 0.33
CA TYR A 327 7.62 11.27 0.17
C TYR A 327 8.24 12.20 -0.88
N VAL A 328 9.52 12.49 -0.72
CA VAL A 328 10.32 13.20 -1.69
C VAL A 328 11.61 12.41 -1.91
N LEU A 329 11.87 12.03 -3.14
CA LEU A 329 13.18 11.54 -3.54
C LEU A 329 14.09 12.74 -3.84
N ALA A 330 15.33 12.68 -3.41
CA ALA A 330 16.28 13.76 -3.66
C ALA A 330 17.65 13.19 -4.05
N GLY A 331 18.16 13.63 -5.16
CA GLY A 331 19.52 13.31 -5.61
C GLY A 331 20.56 13.89 -4.66
N ALA A 332 21.49 13.05 -4.20
CA ALA A 332 22.53 13.38 -3.23
C ALA A 332 23.95 13.49 -3.87
N ALA A 333 24.04 13.52 -5.19
CA ALA A 333 25.33 13.49 -5.92
C ALA A 333 26.31 14.62 -5.55
N ARG A 334 25.80 15.72 -4.94
CA ARG A 334 26.61 16.86 -4.51
C ARG A 334 27.04 16.79 -3.04
N LEU A 335 26.55 15.82 -2.28
CA LEU A 335 26.95 15.67 -0.90
C LEU A 335 28.33 15.01 -0.80
N PRO A 336 29.21 15.47 0.12
CA PRO A 336 30.48 14.80 0.36
C PRO A 336 30.20 13.43 0.99
N GLY A 337 30.65 12.37 0.35
CA GLY A 337 30.49 10.99 0.81
C GLY A 337 30.73 10.01 -0.34
N LYS A 338 30.87 8.73 0.00
CA LYS A 338 30.84 7.66 -1.00
C LYS A 338 29.39 7.25 -1.21
N THR A 339 28.90 7.37 -2.42
CA THR A 339 27.67 6.74 -2.87
C THR A 339 27.86 5.25 -3.06
#